data_53b6f33b15aca12a8fe18342ef9ee8a9
#
_entry.id   53b6f33b15aca12a8fe18342ef9ee8a9
#
_cell.length_a   1.000
_cell.length_b   1.000
_cell.length_c   1.000
_cell.angle_alpha   90.00
_cell.angle_beta   90.00
_cell.angle_gamma   90.00
#
_symmetry.space_group_name_H-M   'P 1'
#
loop_
_entity.id
_entity.type
_entity.pdbx_description
1 polymer ?
#
loop_
_entity_poly.entity_id
_entity_poly.type
_entity_poly.pdbx_seq_one_letter_code
_entity_poly.pdbx_strand_id
1 'polypeptide(L)'
;MLGRGPRVCAQANSLRYNNEVMTQTFASGDDLIFQLESGFGLLRVIAIDQRDSGTIWHLLAYEELFPDVESAETALAGPASLHVRNPHMALTERAFERTPAARLGNRPVTDVERIAYQQWIESGGEVADRSALLMLGIR
;
A
#
# COMPACT_ATOMS: atom_id res chain seq x y z
N MET A 1 0.67 3.92 -24.40
CA MET A 1 1.14 4.06 -24.16
C MET A 1 1.48 4.22 -23.89
N LEU A 2 1.02 3.94 -24.10
CA LEU A 2 1.50 4.11 -23.83
C LEU A 2 1.85 4.30 -23.48
N GLY A 3 1.35 4.47 -23.56
CA GLY A 3 1.87 4.65 -23.41
C GLY A 3 2.20 4.63 -22.94
N ARG A 4 2.14 4.28 -22.74
CA ARG A 4 2.63 4.24 -22.32
C ARG A 4 3.05 4.45 -21.87
N GLY A 5 2.56 4.44 -21.88
CA GLY A 5 3.04 4.57 -21.73
C GLY A 5 3.29 4.67 -21.19
N PRO A 6 3.08 4.74 -20.49
CA PRO A 6 3.43 4.90 -20.12
C PRO A 6 3.46 5.18 -19.66
N ARG A 7 3.14 5.11 -19.41
CA ARG A 7 3.28 5.44 -19.07
C ARG A 7 3.32 5.92 -18.57
N VAL A 8 2.80 5.90 -18.34
CA VAL A 8 2.88 6.43 -18.04
C VAL A 8 2.88 6.75 -17.66
N CYS A 9 2.54 6.72 -17.39
CA CYS A 9 2.62 7.17 -17.10
C CYS A 9 2.55 7.49 -16.84
N ALA A 10 2.35 7.49 -16.50
CA ALA A 10 2.32 7.94 -16.33
C ALA A 10 2.23 8.29 -16.09
N GLN A 11 2.12 8.33 -15.90
CA GLN A 11 2.09 8.75 -15.68
C GLN A 11 1.91 9.11 -15.32
N ALA A 12 1.78 9.14 -15.31
CA ALA A 12 1.53 9.57 -14.98
C ALA A 12 1.37 9.94 -14.61
N ASN A 13 1.50 10.07 -14.51
CA ASN A 13 1.26 10.55 -14.15
C ASN A 13 0.93 11.16 -13.77
N SER A 14 0.87 11.51 -13.68
CA SER A 14 0.26 12.16 -13.46
C SER A 14 -0.10 12.97 -13.22
N LEU A 15 -0.15 13.50 -13.24
CA LEU A 15 -0.75 14.23 -13.14
C LEU A 15 -1.32 14.87 -13.46
N ARG A 16 -2.07 15.28 -13.63
CA ARG A 16 -2.75 15.89 -14.10
C ARG A 16 -3.49 16.80 -13.75
N TYR A 17 -3.93 17.22 -14.08
CA TYR A 17 -4.78 17.77 -13.92
C TYR A 17 -5.66 18.14 -13.96
N ASN A 18 -5.53 18.79 -13.94
CA ASN A 18 -6.85 19.29 -14.15
C ASN A 18 -7.74 19.03 -12.93
N ASN A 19 -9.00 19.28 -13.02
CA ASN A 19 -9.87 19.21 -11.83
C ASN A 19 -10.36 17.83 -11.49
N GLU A 20 -9.90 16.86 -12.17
CA GLU A 20 -10.32 15.50 -11.90
C GLU A 20 -9.82 15.02 -10.56
N VAL A 21 -10.65 14.30 -9.85
CA VAL A 21 -10.20 13.60 -8.67
C VAL A 21 -9.24 12.53 -9.14
N MET A 22 -8.00 12.69 -8.77
CA MET A 22 -6.97 11.75 -9.18
C MET A 22 -7.09 10.51 -8.30
N THR A 23 -7.57 9.43 -8.89
CA THR A 23 -7.55 8.15 -8.22
C THR A 23 -6.14 7.59 -8.36
N GLN A 24 -5.44 7.45 -7.25
CA GLN A 24 -4.11 6.87 -7.29
C GLN A 24 -4.20 5.40 -7.65
N THR A 25 -3.39 5.00 -8.59
CA THR A 25 -3.34 3.61 -9.03
C THR A 25 -2.06 2.98 -8.51
N PHE A 26 -2.21 1.98 -7.67
CA PHE A 26 -1.08 1.24 -7.13
C PHE A 26 -1.07 -0.17 -7.69
N ALA A 27 0.06 -0.83 -7.55
CA ALA A 27 0.26 -2.19 -8.05
C ALA A 27 0.83 -3.07 -6.94
N SER A 28 0.65 -4.36 -7.11
CA SER A 28 1.26 -5.35 -6.24
C SER A 28 2.78 -5.12 -6.19
N GLY A 29 3.34 -5.14 -4.99
CA GLY A 29 4.76 -4.87 -4.77
C GLY A 29 5.09 -3.42 -4.48
N ASP A 30 4.11 -2.52 -4.59
CA ASP A 30 4.36 -1.11 -4.28
C ASP A 30 4.63 -0.92 -2.79
N ASP A 31 5.63 -0.09 -2.50
CA ASP A 31 5.89 0.40 -1.14
C ASP A 31 5.28 1.79 -1.03
N LEU A 32 4.44 1.98 -0.03
CA LEU A 32 3.68 3.21 0.15
C LEU A 32 4.07 3.91 1.44
N ILE A 33 4.09 5.24 1.40
CA ILE A 33 4.32 6.05 2.58
C ILE A 33 3.04 6.80 2.93
N PHE A 34 2.75 6.89 4.23
CA PHE A 34 1.60 7.66 4.72
C PHE A 34 2.02 8.50 5.91
N GLN A 35 1.31 9.60 6.12
CA GLN A 35 1.68 10.57 7.15
C GLN A 35 0.88 10.35 8.43
N LEU A 36 1.59 10.42 9.56
CA LEU A 36 1.02 10.37 10.89
C LEU A 36 1.39 11.66 11.62
N GLU A 37 0.79 11.88 12.78
CA GLU A 37 1.13 13.04 13.61
C GLU A 37 2.61 13.01 14.02
N SER A 38 3.13 11.82 14.29
CA SER A 38 4.49 11.65 14.80
C SER A 38 5.52 11.34 13.72
N GLY A 39 5.11 11.31 12.45
CA GLY A 39 6.06 11.01 11.37
C GLY A 39 5.40 10.28 10.23
N PHE A 40 6.18 9.45 9.55
CA PHE A 40 5.72 8.71 8.39
C PHE A 40 5.80 7.21 8.63
N GLY A 41 4.78 6.49 8.15
CA GLY A 41 4.77 5.04 8.21
C GLY A 41 4.80 4.43 6.82
N LEU A 42 5.07 3.15 6.76
CA LEU A 42 5.17 2.42 5.49
C LEU A 42 4.16 1.28 5.43
N LEU A 43 3.56 1.16 4.25
CA LEU A 43 2.70 0.04 3.89
C LEU A 43 3.26 -0.60 2.63
N ARG A 44 2.90 -1.87 2.41
CA ARG A 44 3.31 -2.57 1.20
C ARG A 44 2.11 -3.27 0.60
N VAL A 45 1.91 -3.11 -0.69
CA VAL A 45 0.80 -3.75 -1.40
C VAL A 45 1.22 -5.17 -1.75
N ILE A 46 0.55 -6.15 -1.17
CA ILE A 46 0.84 -7.56 -1.41
C ILE A 46 0.06 -8.07 -2.63
N ALA A 47 -1.22 -7.70 -2.70
CA ALA A 47 -2.08 -8.14 -3.78
C ALA A 47 -3.26 -7.20 -3.90
N ILE A 48 -3.89 -7.21 -5.06
CA ILE A 48 -5.09 -6.42 -5.34
C ILE A 48 -6.09 -7.35 -6.01
N ASP A 49 -7.24 -7.57 -5.37
CA ASP A 49 -8.28 -8.42 -5.92
C ASP A 49 -9.37 -7.57 -6.53
N GLN A 50 -9.72 -7.85 -7.76
CA GLN A 50 -10.86 -7.21 -8.42
C GLN A 50 -12.04 -8.18 -8.35
N ARG A 51 -13.12 -7.75 -7.68
CA ARG A 51 -14.32 -8.56 -7.53
C ARG A 51 -15.53 -7.76 -8.01
N ASP A 52 -16.64 -8.46 -8.20
CA ASP A 52 -17.89 -7.80 -8.58
C ASP A 52 -18.31 -6.78 -7.53
N SER A 53 -18.02 -7.05 -6.28
CA SER A 53 -18.36 -6.16 -5.16
C SER A 53 -17.37 -4.99 -5.02
N GLY A 54 -16.28 -4.98 -5.79
CA GLY A 54 -15.30 -3.91 -5.75
C GLY A 54 -13.89 -4.45 -5.54
N THR A 55 -12.96 -3.53 -5.36
CA THR A 55 -11.55 -3.84 -5.20
C THR A 55 -11.23 -4.13 -3.73
N ILE A 56 -10.42 -5.16 -3.50
CA ILE A 56 -9.93 -5.48 -2.16
C ILE A 56 -8.40 -5.33 -2.18
N TRP A 57 -7.91 -4.54 -1.23
CA TRP A 57 -6.49 -4.24 -1.10
C TRP A 57 -5.88 -5.09 0.00
N HIS A 58 -4.80 -5.79 -0.33
CA HIS A 58 -4.09 -6.64 0.62
C HIS A 58 -2.77 -5.97 0.95
N LEU A 59 -2.64 -5.54 2.20
CA LEU A 59 -1.53 -4.69 2.63
C LEU A 59 -0.76 -5.35 3.77
N LEU A 60 0.54 -5.08 3.77
CA LEU A 60 1.42 -5.39 4.88
C LEU A 60 1.85 -4.05 5.49
N ALA A 61 1.90 -3.95 6.81
CA ALA A 61 2.32 -2.74 7.49
C ALA A 61 3.61 -2.98 8.25
N TYR A 62 4.53 -2.02 8.15
CA TYR A 62 5.78 -2.06 8.90
C TYR A 62 5.63 -1.32 10.22
N GLU A 63 6.47 -1.69 11.16
CA GLU A 63 6.43 -1.16 12.51
C GLU A 63 7.11 0.20 12.63
N GLU A 64 8.17 0.42 11.88
CA GLU A 64 8.99 1.61 12.00
C GLU A 64 8.28 2.88 11.53
N LEU A 65 8.55 3.99 12.22
CA LEU A 65 8.12 5.32 11.83
C LEU A 65 9.35 6.14 11.50
N PHE A 66 9.20 7.06 10.57
CA PHE A 66 10.33 7.85 10.06
C PHE A 66 10.02 9.34 10.18
N PRO A 67 11.05 10.16 10.47
CA PRO A 67 10.84 11.61 10.59
C PRO A 67 10.63 12.30 9.24
N ASP A 68 11.08 11.67 8.15
CA ASP A 68 10.97 12.25 6.81
C ASP A 68 10.94 11.15 5.75
N VAL A 69 10.65 11.58 4.53
CA VAL A 69 10.54 10.65 3.40
C VAL A 69 11.88 10.02 3.06
N GLU A 70 12.96 10.79 3.18
CA GLU A 70 14.30 10.29 2.84
C GLU A 70 14.73 9.14 3.75
N SER A 71 14.43 9.24 5.05
CA SER A 71 14.73 8.17 5.99
C SER A 71 13.97 6.90 5.63
N ALA A 72 12.71 7.05 5.22
CA ALA A 72 11.88 5.92 4.82
C ALA A 72 12.44 5.26 3.56
N GLU A 73 12.85 6.08 2.59
CA GLU A 73 13.44 5.56 1.35
C GLU A 73 14.74 4.80 1.63
N THR A 74 15.55 5.34 2.53
CA THR A 74 16.80 4.68 2.92
C THR A 74 16.52 3.33 3.55
N ALA A 75 15.49 3.24 4.40
CA ALA A 75 15.12 1.99 5.04
C ALA A 75 14.64 0.97 4.01
N LEU A 76 13.91 1.42 2.99
CA LEU A 76 13.44 0.52 1.93
C LEU A 76 14.57 0.01 1.05
N ALA A 77 15.68 0.74 0.96
CA ALA A 77 16.86 0.26 0.23
C ALA A 77 17.50 -0.92 0.95
N GLY A 78 17.31 -1.04 2.28
CA GLY A 78 17.79 -2.18 3.06
C GLY A 78 16.65 -2.76 3.87
N PRO A 79 15.63 -3.38 3.24
CA PRO A 79 14.41 -3.75 3.93
C PRO A 79 14.57 -4.81 5.02
N ALA A 80 15.71 -5.47 5.09
CA ALA A 80 15.97 -6.44 6.16
C ALA A 80 15.94 -5.80 7.55
N SER A 81 16.11 -4.47 7.63
CA SER A 81 16.07 -3.76 8.92
C SER A 81 14.64 -3.39 9.33
N LEU A 82 13.67 -3.61 8.45
CA LEU A 82 12.27 -3.28 8.74
C LEU A 82 11.58 -4.46 9.43
N HIS A 83 10.70 -4.13 10.37
CA HIS A 83 9.92 -5.13 11.09
C HIS A 83 8.47 -5.04 10.68
N VAL A 84 7.83 -6.18 10.54
CA VAL A 84 6.42 -6.25 10.15
C VAL A 84 5.55 -6.10 11.38
N ARG A 85 4.67 -5.08 11.37
CA ARG A 85 3.70 -4.88 12.43
C ARG A 85 2.45 -5.74 12.18
N ASN A 86 1.99 -5.77 10.94
CA ASN A 86 0.85 -6.56 10.53
C ASN A 86 1.16 -7.15 9.15
N PRO A 87 1.26 -8.48 9.05
CA PRO A 87 1.67 -9.10 7.78
C PRO A 87 0.58 -9.08 6.72
N HIS A 88 -0.68 -8.86 7.10
CA HIS A 88 -1.74 -8.84 6.11
C HIS A 88 -2.99 -8.15 6.66
N MET A 89 -3.47 -7.16 5.90
CA MET A 89 -4.76 -6.53 6.11
C MET A 89 -5.51 -6.55 4.78
N ALA A 90 -6.74 -7.02 4.80
CA ALA A 90 -7.60 -6.98 3.61
C ALA A 90 -8.60 -5.85 3.80
N LEU A 91 -8.51 -4.82 2.96
CA LEU A 91 -9.34 -3.62 3.09
C LEU A 91 -10.19 -3.41 1.86
N THR A 92 -11.40 -2.89 2.06
CA THR A 92 -12.19 -2.39 0.93
C THR A 92 -11.48 -1.18 0.34
N GLU A 93 -11.84 -0.84 -0.89
CA GLU A 93 -11.25 0.34 -1.53
C GLU A 93 -11.53 1.60 -0.74
N ARG A 94 -12.76 1.75 -0.22
CA ARG A 94 -13.12 2.89 0.58
C ARG A 94 -12.27 2.99 1.85
N ALA A 95 -12.05 1.86 2.50
CA ALA A 95 -11.22 1.82 3.71
C ALA A 95 -9.77 2.17 3.40
N PHE A 96 -9.25 1.65 2.30
CA PHE A 96 -7.88 1.93 1.89
C PHE A 96 -7.70 3.43 1.60
N GLU A 97 -8.67 4.03 0.92
CA GLU A 97 -8.58 5.45 0.55
C GLU A 97 -8.62 6.39 1.74
N ARG A 98 -9.08 5.92 2.89
CA ARG A 98 -9.10 6.76 4.10
C ARG A 98 -7.71 7.04 4.66
N THR A 99 -6.72 6.32 4.20
CA THR A 99 -5.33 6.59 4.58
C THR A 99 -4.59 7.03 3.33
N PRO A 100 -4.55 8.35 3.06
CA PRO A 100 -3.84 8.82 1.88
C PRO A 100 -2.39 8.37 1.91
N ALA A 101 -1.94 7.81 0.81
CA ALA A 101 -0.60 7.26 0.71
C ALA A 101 0.00 7.59 -0.64
N ALA A 102 1.32 7.60 -0.70
CA ALA A 102 2.04 7.83 -1.94
C ALA A 102 3.02 6.68 -2.16
N ARG A 103 3.26 6.35 -3.43
CA ARG A 103 4.20 5.30 -3.76
C ARG A 103 5.63 5.79 -3.68
N LEU A 104 6.49 5.04 -2.99
CA LEU A 104 7.92 5.30 -2.95
C LEU A 104 8.67 4.43 -3.93
N GLY A 105 8.18 3.22 -4.20
CA GLY A 105 8.86 2.33 -5.13
C GLY A 105 8.08 1.05 -5.31
N ASN A 106 8.66 0.13 -6.05
CA ASN A 106 8.04 -1.18 -6.30
C ASN A 106 9.12 -2.25 -6.21
N ARG A 107 8.84 -3.31 -5.46
CA ARG A 107 9.70 -4.49 -5.35
C ARG A 107 8.81 -5.71 -5.52
N PRO A 108 9.27 -6.75 -6.21
CA PRO A 108 8.47 -7.97 -6.35
C PRO A 108 8.08 -8.52 -4.99
N VAL A 109 6.83 -8.96 -4.86
CA VAL A 109 6.34 -9.57 -3.63
C VAL A 109 7.00 -10.93 -3.47
N THR A 110 7.56 -11.20 -2.29
CA THR A 110 8.26 -12.47 -2.03
C THR A 110 7.28 -13.55 -1.59
N ASP A 111 7.73 -14.79 -1.64
CA ASP A 111 6.92 -15.92 -1.19
C ASP A 111 6.61 -15.81 0.30
N VAL A 112 7.56 -15.33 1.09
CA VAL A 112 7.35 -15.13 2.53
C VAL A 112 6.25 -14.13 2.78
N GLU A 113 6.24 -13.03 2.03
CA GLU A 113 5.21 -12.00 2.17
C GLU A 113 3.84 -12.52 1.79
N ARG A 114 3.76 -13.50 0.90
CA ARG A 114 2.48 -14.06 0.47
C ARG A 114 1.88 -15.06 1.46
N ILE A 115 2.64 -15.53 2.42
CA ILE A 115 2.17 -16.56 3.35
C ILE A 115 0.90 -16.10 4.08
N ALA A 116 0.91 -14.90 4.64
CA ALA A 116 -0.25 -14.41 5.38
C ALA A 116 -1.46 -14.20 4.46
N TYR A 117 -1.22 -13.78 3.22
CA TYR A 117 -2.28 -13.63 2.24
C TYR A 117 -2.90 -14.98 1.90
N GLN A 118 -2.07 -16.02 1.71
CA GLN A 118 -2.58 -17.36 1.44
C GLN A 118 -3.38 -17.89 2.63
N GLN A 119 -2.92 -17.66 3.84
CA GLN A 119 -3.65 -18.05 5.04
C GLN A 119 -5.01 -17.35 5.12
N TRP A 120 -5.05 -16.09 4.71
CA TRP A 120 -6.30 -15.33 4.69
C TRP A 120 -7.30 -15.96 3.72
N ILE A 121 -6.84 -16.36 2.53
CA ILE A 121 -7.71 -17.03 1.56
C ILE A 121 -8.26 -18.32 2.15
N GLU A 122 -7.41 -19.11 2.80
CA GLU A 122 -7.79 -20.40 3.36
C GLU A 122 -8.74 -20.29 4.55
N SER A 123 -8.68 -19.16 5.27
CA SER A 123 -9.49 -18.96 6.48
C SER A 123 -10.85 -18.33 6.21
N GLY A 124 -11.18 -18.08 4.95
CA GLY A 124 -12.49 -17.53 4.60
C GLY A 124 -12.50 -16.11 4.08
N GLY A 125 -11.35 -15.44 4.11
CA GLY A 125 -11.21 -14.16 3.42
C GLY A 125 -11.97 -12.99 3.98
N GLU A 126 -11.84 -12.73 5.27
CA GLU A 126 -12.54 -11.62 5.92
C GLU A 126 -11.96 -10.27 5.51
N VAL A 127 -12.82 -9.32 5.14
CA VAL A 127 -12.39 -8.00 4.65
C VAL A 127 -12.87 -6.92 5.61
N ALA A 128 -11.98 -5.98 5.94
CA ALA A 128 -12.30 -4.88 6.83
C ALA A 128 -12.67 -3.62 6.06
N ASP A 129 -13.64 -2.88 6.59
CA ASP A 129 -14.05 -1.60 6.04
C ASP A 129 -13.61 -0.47 6.96
N ARG A 130 -12.48 -0.66 7.62
CA ARG A 130 -11.86 0.32 8.51
C ARG A 130 -10.53 0.74 7.93
N SER A 131 -10.16 2.01 8.13
CA SER A 131 -8.89 2.51 7.61
C SER A 131 -7.70 1.75 8.18
N ALA A 132 -6.58 1.76 7.45
CA ALA A 132 -5.37 1.11 7.91
C ALA A 132 -4.93 1.61 9.28
N LEU A 133 -5.07 2.91 9.53
CA LEU A 133 -4.68 3.51 10.81
C LEU A 133 -5.50 2.93 11.96
N LEU A 134 -6.81 2.76 11.75
CA LEU A 134 -7.66 2.15 12.77
C LEU A 134 -7.29 0.69 13.00
N MET A 135 -7.01 -0.04 11.93
CA MET A 135 -6.61 -1.44 12.03
C MET A 135 -5.32 -1.60 12.82
N LEU A 136 -4.40 -0.64 12.68
CA LEU A 136 -3.11 -0.69 13.34
C LEU A 136 -3.14 -0.06 14.73
N GLY A 137 -4.19 0.69 15.07
CA GLY A 137 -4.29 1.36 16.34
C GLY A 137 -3.32 2.52 16.49
N ILE A 138 -3.02 3.21 15.40
CA ILE A 138 -2.08 4.34 15.40
C ILE A 138 -2.72 5.57 14.81
N ARG A 139 -2.05 6.72 14.96
CA ARG A 139 -2.54 8.01 14.46
C ARG A 139 -1.47 8.74 13.69
#